data_afabf83112241017b7397e3d89602cc0
#
_entry.id   afabf83112241017b7397e3d89602cc0
#
_cell.length_a   1.000
_cell.length_b   1.000
_cell.length_c   1.000
_cell.angle_alpha   90.00
_cell.angle_beta   90.00
_cell.angle_gamma   90.00
#
_symmetry.space_group_name_H-M   'P 1'
#
loop_
_entity.id
_entity.type
_entity.pdbx_description
1 polymer ?
#
loop_
_entity_poly.entity_id
_entity_poly.type
_entity_poly.pdbx_seq_one_letter_code
_entity_poly.pdbx_strand_id
1 'polypeptide(L)'
;MKFNLQAERMTVTAARPDLLARITADAKHSPSAYSTFDVLWVLYDRVLRVTPDTVDAPDRDRFYLSKGHGPASYYAVLAAKGFIPEQWLDDVGSATSRLGHHPDRVLVPGVEIGTGSLGHGFGLAVGTALGLRAQGYLDTRTVVLLGDAELDEGANHEAIAYAAAAKLNLTAIVIDNQSATHGWPGGIALRFPGWPVSHVDGRDHDQIEEALRRPGLRAVIAAVEKKEY
;
A
#
# COMPACT_ATOMS: atom_id res chain seq x y z
N MET A 1 -35.57 7.69 9.86
CA MET A 1 -35.26 6.40 9.27
C MET A 1 -33.86 6.05 9.75
N LYS A 2 -33.73 5.15 10.75
CA LYS A 2 -32.43 4.78 11.33
C LYS A 2 -31.79 3.77 10.39
N PHE A 3 -30.73 4.16 9.67
CA PHE A 3 -29.89 3.23 8.94
C PHE A 3 -29.14 2.36 9.94
N ASN A 4 -29.45 1.10 9.94
CA ASN A 4 -28.80 0.07 10.72
C ASN A 4 -27.49 -0.31 10.00
N LEU A 5 -26.39 0.35 10.34
CA LEU A 5 -25.05 0.00 9.91
C LEU A 5 -24.59 -1.21 10.73
N GLN A 6 -25.16 -2.38 10.46
CA GLN A 6 -24.44 -3.63 10.72
C GLN A 6 -23.31 -3.69 9.67
N ALA A 7 -22.12 -3.30 10.08
CA ALA A 7 -20.91 -3.60 9.33
C ALA A 7 -20.89 -5.13 9.14
N GLU A 8 -21.14 -5.59 7.92
CA GLU A 8 -20.85 -6.95 7.53
C GLU A 8 -19.38 -7.20 7.89
N ARG A 9 -19.15 -8.06 8.87
CA ARG A 9 -17.81 -8.54 9.19
C ARG A 9 -17.33 -9.25 7.93
N MET A 10 -16.43 -8.59 7.19
CA MET A 10 -15.71 -9.25 6.11
C MET A 10 -15.13 -10.53 6.68
N THR A 11 -15.42 -11.65 6.03
CA THR A 11 -14.89 -12.95 6.44
C THR A 11 -13.38 -12.89 6.35
N VAL A 12 -12.70 -12.95 7.50
CA VAL A 12 -11.23 -12.92 7.54
C VAL A 12 -10.73 -14.18 6.84
N THR A 13 -10.04 -13.99 5.72
CA THR A 13 -9.44 -15.09 4.95
C THR A 13 -8.03 -15.39 5.44
N ALA A 14 -7.63 -16.66 5.38
CA ALA A 14 -6.25 -17.03 5.66
C ALA A 14 -5.31 -16.47 4.58
N ALA A 15 -4.18 -15.90 5.00
CA ALA A 15 -3.19 -15.39 4.06
C ALA A 15 -2.68 -16.47 3.11
N ARG A 16 -2.40 -16.11 1.86
CA ARG A 16 -1.99 -16.97 0.75
C ARG A 16 -0.52 -16.74 0.35
N PRO A 17 0.47 -16.98 1.24
CA PRO A 17 1.89 -16.82 0.91
C PRO A 17 2.36 -17.79 -0.18
N ASP A 18 1.61 -18.87 -0.41
CA ASP A 18 1.81 -19.82 -1.51
C ASP A 18 1.76 -19.12 -2.89
N LEU A 19 0.92 -18.12 -3.06
CA LEU A 19 0.84 -17.34 -4.30
C LEU A 19 2.09 -16.47 -4.51
N LEU A 20 2.67 -15.93 -3.45
CA LEU A 20 3.93 -15.20 -3.55
C LEU A 20 5.08 -16.14 -3.96
N ALA A 21 5.09 -17.37 -3.44
CA ALA A 21 6.10 -18.37 -3.78
C ALA A 21 6.06 -18.84 -5.25
N ARG A 22 4.94 -18.64 -5.96
CA ARG A 22 4.84 -18.92 -7.42
C ARG A 22 5.66 -17.95 -8.26
N ILE A 23 5.92 -16.74 -7.75
CA ILE A 23 6.64 -15.70 -8.48
C ILE A 23 8.13 -15.92 -8.29
N THR A 24 8.77 -16.63 -9.23
CA THR A 24 10.19 -17.00 -9.14
C THR A 24 11.11 -16.06 -9.93
N ALA A 25 10.58 -15.29 -10.87
CA ALA A 25 11.38 -14.47 -11.78
C ALA A 25 12.03 -13.24 -11.10
N ASP A 26 11.58 -12.84 -9.92
CA ASP A 26 12.07 -11.66 -9.21
C ASP A 26 12.84 -12.03 -7.93
N ALA A 27 13.68 -13.06 -7.99
CA ALA A 27 14.47 -13.54 -6.86
C ALA A 27 15.31 -12.42 -6.21
N LYS A 28 15.80 -11.46 -7.00
CA LYS A 28 16.59 -10.32 -6.51
C LYS A 28 15.81 -9.39 -5.56
N HIS A 29 14.50 -9.27 -5.76
CA HIS A 29 13.64 -8.40 -4.95
C HIS A 29 12.76 -9.19 -3.96
N SER A 30 12.92 -10.51 -3.87
CA SER A 30 12.16 -11.37 -2.97
C SER A 30 12.13 -10.87 -1.52
N PRO A 31 13.25 -10.47 -0.89
CA PRO A 31 13.21 -9.95 0.50
C PRO A 31 12.32 -8.71 0.62
N SER A 32 12.31 -7.83 -0.39
CA SER A 32 11.46 -6.65 -0.42
C SER A 32 9.98 -7.00 -0.59
N ALA A 33 9.66 -8.04 -1.33
CA ALA A 33 8.30 -8.54 -1.49
C ALA A 33 7.80 -9.15 -0.17
N TYR A 34 8.55 -10.08 0.42
CA TYR A 34 8.15 -10.71 1.70
C TYR A 34 7.93 -9.68 2.82
N SER A 35 8.76 -8.64 2.88
CA SER A 35 8.60 -7.58 3.89
C SER A 35 7.31 -6.78 3.77
N THR A 36 6.62 -6.86 2.64
CA THR A 36 5.43 -6.05 2.33
C THR A 36 4.14 -6.87 2.35
N PHE A 37 4.24 -8.21 2.29
CA PHE A 37 3.11 -9.09 2.02
C PHE A 37 2.01 -9.00 3.09
N ASP A 38 2.35 -9.12 4.38
CA ASP A 38 1.35 -9.15 5.46
C ASP A 38 0.57 -7.84 5.54
N VAL A 39 1.27 -6.72 5.38
CA VAL A 39 0.63 -5.39 5.38
C VAL A 39 -0.34 -5.26 4.21
N LEU A 40 0.05 -5.68 3.00
CA LEU A 40 -0.83 -5.67 1.84
C LEU A 40 -2.00 -6.62 2.00
N TRP A 41 -1.74 -7.81 2.59
CA TRP A 41 -2.80 -8.77 2.85
C TRP A 41 -3.88 -8.17 3.75
N VAL A 42 -3.51 -7.67 4.93
CA VAL A 42 -4.44 -7.06 5.87
C VAL A 42 -5.18 -5.88 5.25
N LEU A 43 -4.46 -5.05 4.49
CA LEU A 43 -5.04 -3.89 3.84
C LEU A 43 -6.18 -4.27 2.88
N TYR A 44 -5.97 -5.26 2.02
CA TYR A 44 -6.97 -5.71 1.04
C TYR A 44 -8.03 -6.66 1.62
N ASP A 45 -7.69 -7.41 2.68
CA ASP A 45 -8.61 -8.37 3.30
C ASP A 45 -9.57 -7.72 4.29
N ARG A 46 -9.12 -6.68 5.01
CA ARG A 46 -9.81 -6.19 6.20
C ARG A 46 -10.10 -4.70 6.24
N VAL A 47 -9.48 -3.90 5.38
CA VAL A 47 -9.47 -2.44 5.51
C VAL A 47 -10.05 -1.71 4.31
N LEU A 48 -9.58 -2.01 3.10
CA LEU A 48 -10.00 -1.31 1.89
C LEU A 48 -11.40 -1.72 1.44
N ARG A 49 -12.20 -0.73 1.08
CA ARG A 49 -13.51 -0.91 0.44
C ARG A 49 -13.32 -0.91 -1.08
N VAL A 50 -12.68 -1.94 -1.59
CA VAL A 50 -12.51 -2.17 -3.03
C VAL A 50 -12.51 -3.68 -3.31
N THR A 51 -13.21 -4.07 -4.35
CA THR A 51 -13.29 -5.45 -4.85
C THR A 51 -13.15 -5.44 -6.37
N PRO A 52 -12.95 -6.58 -7.03
CA PRO A 52 -12.97 -6.64 -8.50
C PRO A 52 -14.22 -6.03 -9.10
N ASP A 53 -15.39 -6.20 -8.48
CA ASP A 53 -16.67 -5.67 -8.99
C ASP A 53 -16.82 -4.15 -8.79
N THR A 54 -16.08 -3.59 -7.83
CA THR A 54 -16.15 -2.15 -7.50
C THR A 54 -14.89 -1.38 -7.92
N VAL A 55 -14.00 -2.01 -8.68
CA VAL A 55 -12.70 -1.43 -9.07
C VAL A 55 -12.82 -0.10 -9.83
N ASP A 56 -13.95 0.13 -10.51
CA ASP A 56 -14.24 1.37 -11.25
C ASP A 56 -15.19 2.31 -10.51
N ALA A 57 -15.67 1.93 -9.31
CA ALA A 57 -16.58 2.77 -8.53
C ALA A 57 -15.89 4.08 -8.11
N PRO A 58 -16.53 5.25 -8.27
CA PRO A 58 -15.90 6.53 -7.97
C PRO A 58 -15.62 6.74 -6.48
N ASP A 59 -16.40 6.13 -5.60
CA ASP A 59 -16.35 6.24 -4.15
C ASP A 59 -15.57 5.11 -3.46
N ARG A 60 -14.91 4.22 -4.24
CA ARG A 60 -14.05 3.18 -3.69
C ARG A 60 -12.80 3.76 -3.04
N ASP A 61 -12.24 3.06 -2.06
CA ASP A 61 -10.94 3.43 -1.50
C ASP A 61 -9.83 3.32 -2.56
N ARG A 62 -8.79 4.13 -2.43
CA ARG A 62 -7.65 4.21 -3.35
C ARG A 62 -6.38 3.72 -2.66
N PHE A 63 -5.66 2.83 -3.33
CA PHE A 63 -4.39 2.34 -2.84
C PHE A 63 -3.25 2.61 -3.83
N TYR A 64 -2.18 3.23 -3.34
CA TYR A 64 -0.99 3.57 -4.10
C TYR A 64 0.21 2.79 -3.60
N LEU A 65 0.71 1.85 -4.40
CA LEU A 65 2.00 1.22 -4.13
C LEU A 65 3.10 2.16 -4.61
N SER A 66 3.65 2.99 -3.72
CA SER A 66 4.80 3.85 -4.05
C SER A 66 6.11 3.08 -3.98
N LYS A 67 6.25 2.13 -3.02
CA LYS A 67 7.37 1.19 -2.90
C LYS A 67 7.46 0.29 -4.13
N GLY A 68 8.17 0.75 -5.16
CA GLY A 68 8.23 0.08 -6.46
C GLY A 68 9.03 -1.23 -6.49
N HIS A 69 9.88 -1.50 -5.51
CA HIS A 69 10.63 -2.74 -5.40
C HIS A 69 9.84 -3.82 -4.66
N GLY A 70 9.70 -4.96 -5.30
CA GLY A 70 8.96 -6.10 -4.75
C GLY A 70 7.47 -6.06 -5.07
N PRO A 71 7.06 -5.84 -6.34
CA PRO A 71 5.65 -5.85 -6.71
C PRO A 71 5.02 -7.24 -6.57
N ALA A 72 5.84 -8.29 -6.42
CA ALA A 72 5.39 -9.67 -6.32
C ALA A 72 4.34 -9.87 -5.22
N SER A 73 4.52 -9.28 -4.04
CA SER A 73 3.50 -9.37 -2.98
C SER A 73 2.20 -8.67 -3.36
N TYR A 74 2.28 -7.57 -4.09
CA TYR A 74 1.09 -6.88 -4.59
C TYR A 74 0.33 -7.73 -5.60
N TYR A 75 1.02 -8.32 -6.58
CA TYR A 75 0.40 -9.24 -7.54
C TYR A 75 -0.20 -10.48 -6.88
N ALA A 76 0.50 -11.07 -5.90
CA ALA A 76 -0.01 -12.21 -5.16
C ALA A 76 -1.32 -11.86 -4.41
N VAL A 77 -1.38 -10.67 -3.78
CA VAL A 77 -2.59 -10.20 -3.10
C VAL A 77 -3.71 -9.90 -4.10
N LEU A 78 -3.42 -9.22 -5.22
CA LEU A 78 -4.43 -8.96 -6.26
C LEU A 78 -5.00 -10.25 -6.84
N ALA A 79 -4.16 -11.28 -7.06
CA ALA A 79 -4.60 -12.59 -7.50
C ALA A 79 -5.48 -13.29 -6.45
N ALA A 80 -5.05 -13.31 -5.18
CA ALA A 80 -5.81 -13.89 -4.09
C ALA A 80 -7.19 -13.24 -3.88
N LYS A 81 -7.29 -11.93 -4.20
CA LYS A 81 -8.53 -11.17 -4.09
C LYS A 81 -9.35 -11.13 -5.39
N GLY A 82 -8.91 -11.84 -6.43
CA GLY A 82 -9.64 -12.01 -7.68
C GLY A 82 -9.57 -10.82 -8.65
N PHE A 83 -8.71 -9.82 -8.41
CA PHE A 83 -8.50 -8.72 -9.35
C PHE A 83 -7.82 -9.18 -10.63
N ILE A 84 -6.96 -10.20 -10.54
CA ILE A 84 -6.26 -10.82 -11.65
C ILE A 84 -6.31 -12.35 -11.53
N PRO A 85 -6.23 -13.09 -12.65
CA PRO A 85 -6.13 -14.55 -12.61
C PRO A 85 -4.84 -15.01 -11.93
N GLU A 86 -4.91 -16.04 -11.08
CA GLU A 86 -3.72 -16.61 -10.42
C GLU A 86 -2.65 -17.09 -11.40
N GLN A 87 -3.05 -17.53 -12.61
CA GLN A 87 -2.14 -17.99 -13.67
C GLN A 87 -1.18 -16.91 -14.16
N TRP A 88 -1.53 -15.62 -14.01
CA TRP A 88 -0.63 -14.54 -14.40
C TRP A 88 0.64 -14.47 -13.53
N LEU A 89 0.60 -15.11 -12.35
CA LEU A 89 1.77 -15.17 -11.47
C LEU A 89 2.89 -16.06 -12.00
N ASP A 90 2.59 -16.95 -12.94
CA ASP A 90 3.55 -17.95 -13.42
C ASP A 90 4.56 -17.38 -14.44
N ASP A 91 4.27 -16.22 -15.05
CA ASP A 91 5.11 -15.60 -16.08
C ASP A 91 5.56 -14.18 -15.76
N VAL A 92 5.45 -13.73 -14.50
CA VAL A 92 5.85 -12.39 -14.06
C VAL A 92 7.22 -12.00 -14.63
N GLY A 93 7.31 -10.81 -15.22
CA GLY A 93 8.55 -10.28 -15.79
C GLY A 93 8.94 -10.85 -17.14
N SER A 94 8.18 -11.78 -17.71
CA SER A 94 8.42 -12.25 -19.09
C SER A 94 8.03 -11.17 -20.12
N ALA A 95 8.56 -11.27 -21.32
CA ALA A 95 8.28 -10.29 -22.39
C ALA A 95 6.80 -10.22 -22.81
N THR A 96 6.03 -11.27 -22.52
CA THR A 96 4.60 -11.38 -22.87
C THR A 96 3.69 -11.19 -21.66
N SER A 97 4.25 -11.11 -20.45
CA SER A 97 3.49 -10.95 -19.24
C SER A 97 2.87 -9.55 -19.12
N ARG A 98 1.67 -9.49 -18.54
CA ARG A 98 1.06 -8.23 -18.08
C ARG A 98 1.66 -7.76 -16.75
N LEU A 99 2.31 -8.66 -16.01
CA LEU A 99 2.92 -8.41 -14.71
C LEU A 99 4.43 -8.18 -14.89
N GLY A 100 4.82 -6.91 -14.98
CA GLY A 100 6.22 -6.50 -15.11
C GLY A 100 6.94 -6.45 -13.76
N HIS A 101 8.23 -6.05 -13.78
CA HIS A 101 9.00 -5.77 -12.56
C HIS A 101 8.49 -4.54 -11.81
N HIS A 102 7.62 -3.76 -12.41
CA HIS A 102 6.84 -2.69 -11.80
C HIS A 102 5.38 -2.82 -12.24
N PRO A 103 4.41 -2.61 -11.35
CA PRO A 103 3.00 -2.61 -11.72
C PRO A 103 2.70 -1.55 -12.77
N ASP A 104 1.86 -1.91 -13.73
CA ASP A 104 1.36 -1.00 -14.76
C ASP A 104 -0.15 -0.82 -14.61
N ARG A 105 -0.58 0.43 -14.46
CA ARG A 105 -1.99 0.78 -14.29
C ARG A 105 -2.86 0.39 -15.49
N VAL A 106 -2.31 0.39 -16.69
CA VAL A 106 -3.08 0.11 -17.91
C VAL A 106 -3.27 -1.40 -18.12
N LEU A 107 -2.29 -2.19 -17.67
CA LEU A 107 -2.27 -3.64 -17.88
C LEU A 107 -2.87 -4.45 -16.75
N VAL A 108 -2.86 -3.92 -15.52
CA VAL A 108 -3.19 -4.67 -14.30
C VAL A 108 -4.41 -4.06 -13.60
N PRO A 109 -5.57 -4.74 -13.60
CA PRO A 109 -6.75 -4.30 -12.89
C PRO A 109 -6.48 -4.06 -11.39
N GLY A 110 -7.04 -2.98 -10.84
CA GLY A 110 -6.87 -2.62 -9.42
C GLY A 110 -5.59 -1.86 -9.10
N VAL A 111 -4.70 -1.65 -10.07
CA VAL A 111 -3.51 -0.82 -9.90
C VAL A 111 -3.83 0.64 -10.20
N GLU A 112 -3.59 1.54 -9.24
CA GLU A 112 -3.90 2.98 -9.38
C GLU A 112 -2.81 3.74 -10.17
N ILE A 113 -1.56 3.35 -10.02
CA ILE A 113 -0.42 3.99 -10.71
C ILE A 113 0.58 2.95 -11.21
N GLY A 114 1.25 3.23 -12.32
CA GLY A 114 2.49 2.57 -12.68
C GLY A 114 3.62 3.03 -11.74
N THR A 115 4.45 2.11 -11.27
CA THR A 115 5.59 2.45 -10.40
C THR A 115 6.91 2.46 -11.18
N GLY A 116 8.02 2.75 -10.48
CA GLY A 116 9.38 2.82 -11.04
C GLY A 116 10.05 4.17 -10.78
N SER A 117 9.29 5.22 -10.61
CA SER A 117 9.79 6.53 -10.22
C SER A 117 9.72 6.66 -8.69
N LEU A 118 10.86 6.50 -8.03
CA LEU A 118 10.98 6.52 -6.58
C LEU A 118 10.46 7.85 -5.99
N GLY A 119 9.64 7.78 -4.94
CA GLY A 119 9.07 8.95 -4.26
C GLY A 119 7.86 9.59 -4.93
N HIS A 120 7.43 9.16 -6.13
CA HIS A 120 6.31 9.80 -6.84
C HIS A 120 4.92 9.39 -6.32
N GLY A 121 4.77 8.17 -5.83
CA GLY A 121 3.46 7.65 -5.44
C GLY A 121 2.80 8.45 -4.33
N PHE A 122 3.57 9.01 -3.42
CA PHE A 122 3.01 9.82 -2.33
C PHE A 122 2.37 11.12 -2.85
N GLY A 123 3.07 11.86 -3.70
CA GLY A 123 2.52 13.09 -4.30
C GLY A 123 1.24 12.83 -5.09
N LEU A 124 1.19 11.72 -5.83
CA LEU A 124 0.00 11.29 -6.57
C LEU A 124 -1.16 10.94 -5.62
N ALA A 125 -0.88 10.25 -4.50
CA ALA A 125 -1.88 9.96 -3.48
C ALA A 125 -2.43 11.24 -2.83
N VAL A 126 -1.59 12.24 -2.57
CA VAL A 126 -2.02 13.57 -2.09
C VAL A 126 -2.96 14.24 -3.09
N GLY A 127 -2.59 14.26 -4.38
CA GLY A 127 -3.44 14.79 -5.45
C GLY A 127 -4.79 14.09 -5.53
N THR A 128 -4.81 12.77 -5.38
CA THR A 128 -6.04 11.99 -5.37
C THR A 128 -6.91 12.30 -4.16
N ALA A 129 -6.36 12.36 -2.96
CA ALA A 129 -7.11 12.72 -1.75
C ALA A 129 -7.73 14.13 -1.86
N LEU A 130 -7.02 15.07 -2.49
CA LEU A 130 -7.55 16.39 -2.81
C LEU A 130 -8.71 16.33 -3.81
N GLY A 131 -8.54 15.56 -4.87
CA GLY A 131 -9.55 15.38 -5.92
C GLY A 131 -10.84 14.75 -5.37
N LEU A 132 -10.72 13.70 -4.56
CA LEU A 132 -11.84 13.04 -3.89
C LEU A 132 -12.58 14.01 -2.97
N ARG A 133 -11.86 14.79 -2.16
CA ARG A 133 -12.44 15.81 -1.30
C ARG A 133 -13.19 16.88 -2.11
N ALA A 134 -12.61 17.35 -3.22
CA ALA A 134 -13.23 18.35 -4.09
C ALA A 134 -14.51 17.83 -4.77
N GLN A 135 -14.59 16.52 -5.01
CA GLN A 135 -15.78 15.85 -5.58
C GLN A 135 -16.82 15.47 -4.52
N GLY A 136 -16.56 15.71 -3.23
CA GLY A 136 -17.48 15.40 -2.14
C GLY A 136 -17.37 13.96 -1.60
N TYR A 137 -16.40 13.16 -2.02
CA TYR A 137 -16.16 11.80 -1.52
C TYR A 137 -15.34 11.84 -0.21
N LEU A 138 -15.94 12.38 0.85
CA LEU A 138 -15.24 12.66 2.11
C LEU A 138 -14.87 11.40 2.90
N ASP A 139 -15.65 10.32 2.74
CA ASP A 139 -15.43 9.05 3.43
C ASP A 139 -14.52 8.08 2.67
N THR A 140 -14.15 8.41 1.43
CA THR A 140 -13.23 7.63 0.63
C THR A 140 -11.81 7.79 1.15
N ARG A 141 -11.14 6.68 1.43
CA ARG A 141 -9.75 6.67 1.91
C ARG A 141 -8.78 6.71 0.74
N THR A 142 -7.68 7.38 0.96
CA THR A 142 -6.48 7.22 0.12
C THR A 142 -5.39 6.62 1.00
N VAL A 143 -4.80 5.52 0.54
CA VAL A 143 -3.70 4.83 1.23
C VAL A 143 -2.50 4.78 0.32
N VAL A 144 -1.33 5.13 0.82
CA VAL A 144 -0.06 5.01 0.09
C VAL A 144 0.93 4.19 0.90
N LEU A 145 1.60 3.23 0.25
CA LEU A 145 2.62 2.39 0.87
C LEU A 145 3.99 2.73 0.31
N LEU A 146 4.91 3.04 1.22
CA LEU A 146 6.29 3.44 0.95
C LEU A 146 7.28 2.46 1.58
N GLY A 147 8.52 2.46 1.08
CA GLY A 147 9.67 1.89 1.79
C GLY A 147 10.37 2.96 2.64
N ASP A 148 11.11 2.52 3.66
CA ASP A 148 11.92 3.39 4.52
C ASP A 148 12.97 4.20 3.73
N ALA A 149 13.68 3.56 2.81
CA ALA A 149 14.67 4.22 1.95
C ALA A 149 14.02 5.21 0.96
N GLU A 150 12.80 4.94 0.52
CA GLU A 150 12.06 5.84 -0.39
C GLU A 150 11.76 7.19 0.25
N LEU A 151 11.65 7.26 1.57
CA LEU A 151 11.44 8.52 2.29
C LEU A 151 12.61 9.50 2.13
N ASP A 152 13.77 9.09 1.62
CA ASP A 152 14.89 9.98 1.35
C ASP A 152 14.63 10.88 0.12
N GLU A 153 13.67 10.54 -0.73
CA GLU A 153 13.27 11.37 -1.87
C GLU A 153 12.59 12.67 -1.40
N GLY A 154 13.08 13.82 -1.91
CA GLY A 154 12.62 15.16 -1.49
C GLY A 154 11.13 15.39 -1.69
N ALA A 155 10.53 14.84 -2.77
CA ALA A 155 9.12 14.97 -3.07
C ALA A 155 8.21 14.39 -1.96
N ASN A 156 8.68 13.38 -1.21
CA ASN A 156 7.92 12.85 -0.08
C ASN A 156 7.78 13.86 1.05
N HIS A 157 8.81 14.65 1.34
CA HIS A 157 8.76 15.68 2.38
C HIS A 157 7.75 16.79 2.03
N GLU A 158 7.70 17.19 0.77
CA GLU A 158 6.72 18.16 0.28
C GLU A 158 5.28 17.59 0.40
N ALA A 159 5.08 16.35 -0.01
CA ALA A 159 3.79 15.66 0.08
C ALA A 159 3.32 15.51 1.54
N ILE A 160 4.21 15.13 2.45
CA ILE A 160 3.94 15.01 3.90
C ILE A 160 3.50 16.35 4.48
N ALA A 161 4.29 17.41 4.22
CA ALA A 161 4.00 18.75 4.74
C ALA A 161 2.65 19.26 4.22
N TYR A 162 2.39 19.10 2.92
CA TYR A 162 1.14 19.55 2.31
C TYR A 162 -0.07 18.80 2.85
N ALA A 163 0.01 17.46 2.94
CA ALA A 163 -1.08 16.64 3.44
C ALA A 163 -1.45 16.97 4.89
N ALA A 164 -0.44 17.28 5.73
CA ALA A 164 -0.64 17.74 7.10
C ALA A 164 -1.37 19.09 7.15
N ALA A 165 -0.89 20.08 6.39
CA ALA A 165 -1.49 21.40 6.33
C ALA A 165 -2.94 21.35 5.82
N ALA A 166 -3.20 20.52 4.82
CA ALA A 166 -4.52 20.34 4.22
C ALA A 166 -5.44 19.37 4.99
N LYS A 167 -4.95 18.68 6.03
CA LYS A 167 -5.70 17.70 6.84
C LYS A 167 -6.44 16.68 5.95
N LEU A 168 -5.71 16.02 5.06
CA LEU A 168 -6.28 15.10 4.08
C LEU A 168 -6.73 13.78 4.74
N ASN A 169 -7.73 13.11 4.16
CA ASN A 169 -8.07 11.73 4.48
C ASN A 169 -7.08 10.80 3.77
N LEU A 170 -5.86 10.72 4.31
CA LEU A 170 -4.72 10.03 3.71
C LEU A 170 -3.96 9.23 4.77
N THR A 171 -3.76 7.96 4.50
CA THR A 171 -2.94 7.08 5.32
C THR A 171 -1.63 6.76 4.58
N ALA A 172 -0.50 7.06 5.19
CA ALA A 172 0.81 6.62 4.73
C ALA A 172 1.25 5.38 5.52
N ILE A 173 1.64 4.31 4.84
CA ILE A 173 2.22 3.12 5.43
C ILE A 173 3.69 3.09 5.04
N VAL A 174 4.58 2.97 6.01
CA VAL A 174 6.02 2.84 5.77
C VAL A 174 6.46 1.45 6.19
N ILE A 175 6.99 0.68 5.26
CA ILE A 175 7.66 -0.59 5.56
C ILE A 175 9.07 -0.26 6.02
N ASP A 176 9.31 -0.46 7.30
CA ASP A 176 10.63 -0.31 7.91
C ASP A 176 11.34 -1.66 7.94
N ASN A 177 12.10 -1.94 6.89
CA ASN A 177 12.97 -3.11 6.78
C ASN A 177 14.46 -2.72 6.88
N GLN A 178 14.75 -1.55 7.44
CA GLN A 178 16.07 -1.01 7.66
C GLN A 178 16.94 -0.98 6.37
N SER A 179 16.31 -0.69 5.23
CA SER A 179 16.99 -0.61 3.94
C SER A 179 17.55 0.79 3.65
N ALA A 180 17.15 1.81 4.41
CA ALA A 180 17.66 3.16 4.28
C ALA A 180 19.15 3.22 4.62
N THR A 181 19.97 3.76 3.71
CA THR A 181 21.44 3.78 3.84
C THR A 181 21.92 4.70 4.96
N HIS A 182 21.22 5.80 5.16
CA HIS A 182 21.68 6.86 6.07
C HIS A 182 20.84 7.01 7.34
N GLY A 183 19.72 6.34 7.45
CA GLY A 183 18.79 6.51 8.56
C GLY A 183 18.40 7.99 8.77
N TRP A 184 17.39 8.23 9.55
CA TRP A 184 16.99 9.60 9.88
C TRP A 184 17.24 9.86 11.37
N PRO A 185 17.91 10.97 11.74
CA PRO A 185 18.08 11.31 13.16
C PRO A 185 16.74 11.34 13.89
N GLY A 186 16.60 10.52 14.93
CA GLY A 186 15.37 10.37 15.69
C GLY A 186 14.32 9.43 15.09
N GLY A 187 14.62 8.77 13.98
CA GLY A 187 13.79 7.71 13.37
C GLY A 187 12.74 8.21 12.39
N ILE A 188 12.05 7.26 11.76
CA ILE A 188 11.09 7.51 10.67
C ILE A 188 9.93 8.39 11.12
N ALA A 189 9.46 8.27 12.36
CA ALA A 189 8.33 9.06 12.87
C ALA A 189 8.56 10.57 12.76
N LEU A 190 9.81 11.03 12.93
CA LEU A 190 10.14 12.45 12.82
C LEU A 190 10.07 13.01 11.39
N ARG A 191 9.96 12.13 10.39
CA ARG A 191 9.71 12.55 9.00
C ARG A 191 8.25 12.95 8.74
N PHE A 192 7.34 12.70 9.69
CA PHE A 192 5.90 12.98 9.57
C PHE A 192 5.44 14.09 10.53
N PRO A 193 5.99 15.32 10.41
CA PRO A 193 5.59 16.42 11.28
C PRO A 193 4.10 16.75 11.11
N GLY A 194 3.39 16.79 12.24
CA GLY A 194 1.95 17.08 12.24
C GLY A 194 1.03 15.90 11.92
N TRP A 195 1.60 14.68 11.75
CA TRP A 195 0.82 13.47 11.54
C TRP A 195 0.70 12.67 12.85
N PRO A 196 -0.45 12.09 13.16
CA PRO A 196 -0.53 10.97 14.09
C PRO A 196 0.27 9.79 13.54
N VAL A 197 1.22 9.27 14.33
CA VAL A 197 2.07 8.15 13.95
C VAL A 197 1.80 6.95 14.84
N SER A 198 1.69 5.77 14.24
CA SER A 198 1.59 4.49 14.92
C SER A 198 2.75 3.60 14.51
N HIS A 199 3.30 2.84 15.46
CA HIS A 199 4.28 1.79 15.19
C HIS A 199 3.61 0.43 15.40
N VAL A 200 3.80 -0.48 14.46
CA VAL A 200 3.24 -1.83 14.50
C VAL A 200 4.31 -2.86 14.14
N ASP A 201 4.16 -4.06 14.64
CA ASP A 201 4.84 -5.22 14.07
C ASP A 201 4.22 -5.53 12.70
N GLY A 202 5.03 -5.45 11.64
CA GLY A 202 4.59 -5.68 10.26
C GLY A 202 4.22 -7.14 9.97
N ARG A 203 4.30 -8.04 10.95
CA ARG A 203 3.84 -9.44 10.91
C ARG A 203 2.58 -9.69 11.73
N ASP A 204 2.25 -8.77 12.62
CA ASP A 204 1.03 -8.88 13.45
C ASP A 204 -0.18 -8.29 12.73
N HIS A 205 -1.00 -9.17 12.17
CA HIS A 205 -2.18 -8.77 11.40
C HIS A 205 -3.19 -7.96 12.21
N ASP A 206 -3.30 -8.20 13.50
CA ASP A 206 -4.27 -7.50 14.35
C ASP A 206 -3.80 -6.08 14.68
N GLN A 207 -2.50 -5.90 14.96
CA GLN A 207 -1.91 -4.56 15.12
C GLN A 207 -1.99 -3.75 13.84
N ILE A 208 -1.70 -4.36 12.68
CA ILE A 208 -1.79 -3.71 11.37
C ILE A 208 -3.24 -3.26 11.13
N GLU A 209 -4.20 -4.15 11.33
CA GLU A 209 -5.62 -3.86 11.14
C GLU A 209 -6.09 -2.72 12.04
N GLU A 210 -5.79 -2.76 13.34
CA GLU A 210 -6.18 -1.70 14.29
C GLU A 210 -5.63 -0.35 13.87
N ALA A 211 -4.35 -0.28 13.49
CA ALA A 211 -3.71 0.95 13.05
C ALA A 211 -4.32 1.50 11.76
N LEU A 212 -4.72 0.63 10.82
CA LEU A 212 -5.24 1.03 9.52
C LEU A 212 -6.75 1.30 9.49
N ARG A 213 -7.53 0.77 10.44
CA ARG A 213 -8.99 0.96 10.46
C ARG A 213 -9.42 2.41 10.69
N ARG A 214 -8.64 3.20 11.40
CA ARG A 214 -8.99 4.58 11.72
C ARG A 214 -8.84 5.46 10.47
N PRO A 215 -9.88 6.19 10.04
CA PRO A 215 -9.77 7.11 8.91
C PRO A 215 -9.00 8.37 9.27
N GLY A 216 -8.67 9.16 8.26
CA GLY A 216 -8.03 10.47 8.40
C GLY A 216 -6.53 10.44 8.18
N LEU A 217 -5.90 11.59 8.43
CA LEU A 217 -4.47 11.76 8.26
C LEU A 217 -3.70 10.95 9.31
N ARG A 218 -2.83 10.04 8.84
CA ARG A 218 -1.97 9.24 9.72
C ARG A 218 -0.81 8.59 8.99
N ALA A 219 0.25 8.27 9.74
CA ALA A 219 1.32 7.40 9.31
C ALA A 219 1.36 6.12 10.15
N VAL A 220 1.55 4.98 9.51
CA VAL A 220 1.73 3.67 10.16
C VAL A 220 3.11 3.15 9.75
N ILE A 221 4.00 3.00 10.71
CA ILE A 221 5.34 2.44 10.51
C ILE A 221 5.26 0.97 10.88
N ALA A 222 5.35 0.11 9.86
CA ALA A 222 5.33 -1.33 10.01
C ALA A 222 6.78 -1.85 10.02
N ALA A 223 7.26 -2.16 11.22
CA ALA A 223 8.59 -2.73 11.41
C ALA A 223 8.58 -4.21 10.99
N VAL A 224 9.54 -4.59 10.18
CA VAL A 224 9.77 -5.96 9.71
C VAL A 224 11.25 -6.32 9.85
N GLU A 225 11.58 -7.57 9.51
CA GLU A 225 12.95 -8.03 9.57
C GLU A 225 13.86 -7.17 8.68
N LYS A 226 15.08 -6.98 9.15
CA LYS A 226 16.10 -6.26 8.38
C LYS A 226 16.32 -6.95 7.03
N LYS A 227 16.35 -6.14 5.99
CA LYS A 227 16.67 -6.64 4.65
C LYS A 227 18.13 -7.13 4.63
N GLU A 228 18.32 -8.43 4.42
CA GLU A 228 19.62 -9.01 4.12
C GLU A 228 19.90 -8.88 2.61
N TYR A 229 21.13 -8.52 2.25
CA TYR A 229 21.59 -8.35 0.85
C TYR A 229 22.36 -9.56 0.37
#